data_fb1e67db02dbee4fc5d0b6505d0c7692
#
_entry.id   fb1e67db02dbee4fc5d0b6505d0c7692
#
_cell.length_a   1.000
_cell.length_b   1.000
_cell.length_c   1.000
_cell.angle_alpha   90.00
_cell.angle_beta   90.00
_cell.angle_gamma   90.00
#
_symmetry.space_group_name_H-M   'P 1'
#
loop_
_entity.id
_entity.type
_entity.pdbx_description
1 polymer ?
#
loop_
_entity_poly.entity_id
_entity_poly.type
_entity_poly.pdbx_seq_one_letter_code
_entity_poly.pdbx_strand_id
1 'polypeptide(L)'
;EIYTDHGILTADERITADLEQVFMFLAGEIEEPETQHLLVAPFTLRKGLKRLIKDEAKAAKQGLPSGITLKLNALEDTKMIRALYDASGDGVPMEIILRGICRLLQGVPGQSETISVRSIIDRYLEHPRIYRFHSGGEDRMYLASADWMKRNLSRRVEVAIPVYDPEVKRQLAKLLDIQLADNQKARSIEADGTNPYLRNDEAPLRAQAVFRDF
;
A
#
# COMPACT_ATOMS: atom_id res chain seq x y z
N GLU A 1 9.95 -23.14 -0.37
CA GLU A 1 10.43 -21.75 -0.31
C GLU A 1 9.61 -20.96 0.69
N ILE A 2 10.25 -19.98 1.33
CA ILE A 2 9.62 -19.16 2.39
C ILE A 2 9.08 -17.86 1.81
N TYR A 3 9.65 -17.39 0.72
CA TYR A 3 9.39 -16.09 0.10
C TYR A 3 8.18 -16.14 -0.83
N THR A 4 7.25 -15.19 -0.69
CA THR A 4 6.09 -15.04 -1.56
C THR A 4 6.00 -13.61 -2.09
N ASP A 5 5.56 -13.46 -3.33
CA ASP A 5 5.35 -12.16 -3.97
C ASP A 5 4.18 -12.22 -4.97
N HIS A 6 3.76 -11.08 -5.51
CA HIS A 6 2.79 -10.97 -6.58
C HIS A 6 3.46 -10.39 -7.82
N GLY A 7 3.29 -11.05 -8.96
CA GLY A 7 3.73 -10.58 -10.25
C GLY A 7 2.54 -10.18 -11.14
N ILE A 8 2.77 -9.24 -12.05
CA ILE A 8 1.81 -8.90 -13.12
C ILE A 8 2.38 -9.35 -14.46
N LEU A 9 1.55 -10.04 -15.24
CA LEU A 9 1.76 -10.27 -16.66
C LEU A 9 0.69 -9.49 -17.40
N THR A 10 1.09 -8.57 -18.27
CA THR A 10 0.15 -7.71 -19.01
C THR A 10 0.65 -7.40 -20.42
N ALA A 11 -0.30 -7.25 -21.34
CA ALA A 11 -0.08 -6.72 -22.68
C ALA A 11 -0.83 -5.38 -22.87
N ASP A 12 -1.28 -4.75 -21.81
CA ASP A 12 -1.95 -3.45 -21.87
C ASP A 12 -0.96 -2.39 -22.36
N GLU A 13 -1.23 -1.82 -23.54
CA GLU A 13 -0.35 -0.85 -24.19
C GLU A 13 -0.06 0.38 -23.32
N ARG A 14 -0.99 0.77 -22.45
CA ARG A 14 -0.79 1.88 -21.49
C ARG A 14 0.35 1.60 -20.52
N ILE A 15 0.45 0.32 -20.08
CA ILE A 15 1.48 -0.13 -19.13
C ILE A 15 2.79 -0.40 -19.85
N THR A 16 2.73 -1.09 -21.00
CA THR A 16 3.93 -1.49 -21.73
C THR A 16 4.66 -0.31 -22.34
N ALA A 17 3.95 0.73 -22.82
CA ALA A 17 4.56 1.96 -23.31
C ALA A 17 5.30 2.73 -22.21
N ASP A 18 4.69 2.87 -21.02
CA ASP A 18 5.36 3.49 -19.89
C ASP A 18 6.55 2.65 -19.40
N LEU A 19 6.43 1.33 -19.44
CA LEU A 19 7.51 0.42 -19.06
C LEU A 19 8.71 0.50 -20.02
N GLU A 20 8.46 0.69 -21.31
CA GLU A 20 9.52 0.96 -22.29
C GLU A 20 10.34 2.19 -21.90
N GLN A 21 9.69 3.28 -21.48
CA GLN A 21 10.38 4.48 -20.98
C GLN A 21 11.28 4.17 -19.77
N VAL A 22 10.82 3.31 -18.87
CA VAL A 22 11.63 2.89 -17.72
C VAL A 22 12.85 2.09 -18.17
N PHE A 23 12.71 1.20 -19.15
CA PHE A 23 13.84 0.43 -19.71
C PHE A 23 14.82 1.32 -20.47
N MET A 24 14.35 2.28 -21.27
CA MET A 24 15.23 3.27 -21.95
C MET A 24 16.04 4.09 -20.94
N PHE A 25 15.40 4.51 -19.84
CA PHE A 25 16.10 5.16 -18.73
C PHE A 25 17.17 4.25 -18.11
N LEU A 26 16.85 2.99 -17.82
CA LEU A 26 17.79 2.02 -17.25
C LEU A 26 18.94 1.68 -18.22
N ALA A 27 18.71 1.74 -19.52
CA ALA A 27 19.72 1.58 -20.55
C ALA A 27 20.62 2.82 -20.74
N GLY A 28 20.24 3.96 -20.12
CA GLY A 28 20.94 5.22 -20.27
C GLY A 28 20.66 5.95 -21.57
N GLU A 29 19.59 5.60 -22.25
CA GLU A 29 19.16 6.22 -23.52
C GLU A 29 18.41 7.53 -23.31
N ILE A 30 17.78 7.68 -22.15
CA ILE A 30 17.07 8.91 -21.71
C ILE A 30 17.45 9.27 -20.28
N GLU A 31 17.32 10.54 -19.90
CA GLU A 31 17.64 11.04 -18.55
C GLU A 31 16.50 10.85 -17.55
N GLU A 32 15.25 10.90 -18.00
CA GLU A 32 14.05 10.75 -17.16
C GLU A 32 12.95 10.04 -17.96
N PRO A 33 12.27 9.03 -17.37
CA PRO A 33 11.16 8.34 -18.05
C PRO A 33 9.89 9.21 -18.02
N GLU A 34 9.29 9.44 -19.17
CA GLU A 34 8.00 10.11 -19.29
C GLU A 34 6.87 9.06 -19.21
N THR A 35 6.24 8.97 -18.02
CA THR A 35 5.17 7.99 -17.76
C THR A 35 3.82 8.67 -17.49
N GLN A 36 2.75 8.12 -18.04
CA GLN A 36 1.38 8.61 -17.86
C GLN A 36 0.59 7.76 -16.84
N HIS A 37 0.88 6.49 -16.77
CA HIS A 37 0.15 5.49 -15.98
C HIS A 37 0.99 4.94 -14.83
N LEU A 38 2.24 4.60 -15.08
CA LEU A 38 3.16 4.15 -14.04
C LEU A 38 3.59 5.30 -13.14
N LEU A 39 3.69 5.02 -11.84
CA LEU A 39 4.37 5.91 -10.91
C LEU A 39 5.80 5.37 -10.70
N VAL A 40 6.80 6.16 -11.06
CA VAL A 40 8.21 5.73 -11.08
C VAL A 40 9.04 6.55 -10.08
N ALA A 41 9.76 5.88 -9.20
CA ALA A 41 10.77 6.53 -8.35
C ALA A 41 12.11 6.62 -9.11
N PRO A 42 12.89 7.69 -8.86
CA PRO A 42 12.68 8.80 -7.92
C PRO A 42 11.81 9.93 -8.48
N PHE A 43 11.24 9.81 -9.67
CA PHE A 43 10.64 10.89 -10.48
C PHE A 43 9.19 11.22 -10.06
N THR A 44 8.26 10.31 -10.30
CA THR A 44 6.82 10.57 -10.18
C THR A 44 6.16 9.87 -8.99
N LEU A 45 6.74 8.79 -8.45
CA LEU A 45 6.10 7.91 -7.47
C LEU A 45 5.65 8.67 -6.20
N ARG A 46 6.57 9.36 -5.51
CA ARG A 46 6.20 10.08 -4.28
C ARG A 46 5.16 11.17 -4.53
N LYS A 47 5.31 11.92 -5.63
CA LYS A 47 4.38 12.99 -6.00
C LYS A 47 3.00 12.43 -6.31
N GLY A 48 2.94 11.33 -7.06
CA GLY A 48 1.71 10.63 -7.41
C GLY A 48 0.98 10.10 -6.18
N LEU A 49 1.68 9.38 -5.29
CA LEU A 49 1.12 8.88 -4.03
C LEU A 49 0.58 10.01 -3.15
N LYS A 50 1.32 11.10 -3.00
CA LYS A 50 0.84 12.27 -2.23
C LYS A 50 -0.41 12.91 -2.85
N ARG A 51 -0.54 12.89 -4.18
CA ARG A 51 -1.76 13.36 -4.86
C ARG A 51 -2.93 12.44 -4.52
N LEU A 52 -2.75 11.12 -4.63
CA LEU A 52 -3.81 10.15 -4.29
C LEU A 52 -4.28 10.31 -2.83
N ILE A 53 -3.36 10.47 -1.87
CA ILE A 53 -3.70 10.75 -0.48
C ILE A 53 -4.53 12.05 -0.33
N LYS A 54 -4.13 13.11 -1.05
CA LYS A 54 -4.89 14.37 -1.03
C LYS A 54 -6.27 14.25 -1.65
N ASP A 55 -6.43 13.43 -2.68
CA ASP A 55 -7.72 13.19 -3.32
C ASP A 55 -8.66 12.48 -2.33
N GLU A 56 -8.17 11.51 -1.54
CA GLU A 56 -8.94 10.89 -0.44
C GLU A 56 -9.32 11.90 0.64
N ALA A 57 -8.38 12.74 1.07
CA ALA A 57 -8.65 13.79 2.05
C ALA A 57 -9.72 14.79 1.56
N LYS A 58 -9.69 15.14 0.28
CA LYS A 58 -10.71 15.98 -0.33
C LYS A 58 -12.08 15.28 -0.36
N ALA A 59 -12.12 13.99 -0.70
CA ALA A 59 -13.35 13.21 -0.69
C ALA A 59 -13.96 13.13 0.72
N ALA A 60 -13.13 12.84 1.74
CA ALA A 60 -13.55 12.78 3.14
C ALA A 60 -14.20 14.10 3.61
N LYS A 61 -13.55 15.24 3.33
CA LYS A 61 -14.10 16.58 3.65
C LYS A 61 -15.44 16.88 2.97
N GLN A 62 -15.71 16.24 1.86
CA GLN A 62 -16.98 16.38 1.12
C GLN A 62 -18.04 15.36 1.55
N GLY A 63 -17.74 14.50 2.53
CA GLY A 63 -18.61 13.41 2.95
C GLY A 63 -18.77 12.31 1.91
N LEU A 64 -17.85 12.25 0.94
CA LEU A 64 -17.82 11.20 -0.08
C LEU A 64 -17.05 9.97 0.44
N PRO A 65 -17.33 8.78 -0.11
CA PRO A 65 -16.58 7.60 0.22
C PRO A 65 -15.07 7.82 0.02
N SER A 66 -14.30 7.55 1.05
CA SER A 66 -12.84 7.71 1.07
C SER A 66 -12.20 6.60 1.89
N GLY A 67 -10.94 6.31 1.63
CA GLY A 67 -10.20 5.32 2.41
C GLY A 67 -8.87 4.93 1.78
N ILE A 68 -7.92 4.53 2.60
CA ILE A 68 -6.61 4.07 2.14
C ILE A 68 -6.31 2.73 2.79
N THR A 69 -5.99 1.71 1.97
CA THR A 69 -5.44 0.45 2.46
C THR A 69 -4.06 0.26 1.88
N LEU A 70 -3.07 0.07 2.74
CA LEU A 70 -1.68 -0.15 2.34
C LEU A 70 -1.18 -1.49 2.84
N LYS A 71 -0.60 -2.30 1.95
CA LYS A 71 0.25 -3.42 2.31
C LYS A 71 1.69 -3.07 1.95
N LEU A 72 2.58 -3.06 2.95
CA LEU A 72 3.98 -2.67 2.83
C LEU A 72 4.87 -3.61 3.65
N ASN A 73 6.18 -3.66 3.33
CA ASN A 73 7.12 -4.26 4.25
C ASN A 73 7.68 -3.22 5.24
N ALA A 74 7.81 -1.96 4.81
CA ALA A 74 8.33 -0.89 5.65
C ALA A 74 7.68 0.47 5.34
N LEU A 75 7.40 1.23 6.40
CA LEU A 75 6.88 2.59 6.37
C LEU A 75 7.80 3.50 7.20
N GLU A 76 8.68 4.25 6.53
CA GLU A 76 9.72 5.06 7.18
C GLU A 76 9.78 6.50 6.66
N ASP A 77 9.40 6.75 5.39
CA ASP A 77 9.53 8.07 4.78
C ASP A 77 8.68 9.12 5.50
N THR A 78 9.36 10.09 6.11
CA THR A 78 8.70 11.13 6.93
C THR A 78 7.74 12.01 6.14
N LYS A 79 7.98 12.20 4.83
CA LYS A 79 7.09 13.01 3.98
C LYS A 79 5.79 12.26 3.67
N MET A 80 5.87 10.92 3.55
CA MET A 80 4.69 10.09 3.35
C MET A 80 3.89 9.94 4.66
N ILE A 81 4.57 9.69 5.79
CA ILE A 81 3.93 9.60 7.11
C ILE A 81 3.19 10.91 7.43
N ARG A 82 3.81 12.07 7.17
CA ARG A 82 3.14 13.35 7.37
C ARG A 82 1.89 13.49 6.51
N ALA A 83 1.96 13.07 5.24
CA ALA A 83 0.79 13.12 4.35
C ALA A 83 -0.36 12.21 4.84
N LEU A 84 -0.05 11.04 5.44
CA LEU A 84 -1.05 10.18 6.08
C LEU A 84 -1.65 10.83 7.33
N TYR A 85 -0.83 11.47 8.17
CA TYR A 85 -1.32 12.19 9.34
C TYR A 85 -2.23 13.37 8.95
N ASP A 86 -1.82 14.15 7.94
CA ASP A 86 -2.66 15.24 7.42
C ASP A 86 -4.01 14.72 6.93
N ALA A 87 -4.03 13.60 6.20
CA ALA A 87 -5.26 12.97 5.72
C ALA A 87 -6.11 12.34 6.85
N SER A 88 -5.47 11.81 7.91
CA SER A 88 -6.18 11.36 9.12
C SER A 88 -6.89 12.51 9.80
N GLY A 89 -6.23 13.67 9.93
CA GLY A 89 -6.86 14.89 10.45
C GLY A 89 -8.05 15.38 9.61
N ASP A 90 -8.07 15.02 8.33
CA ASP A 90 -9.18 15.29 7.39
C ASP A 90 -10.27 14.19 7.43
N GLY A 91 -10.12 13.17 8.27
CA GLY A 91 -11.12 12.12 8.50
C GLY A 91 -11.01 10.90 7.59
N VAL A 92 -9.92 10.73 6.83
CA VAL A 92 -9.73 9.55 5.96
C VAL A 92 -9.47 8.30 6.80
N PRO A 93 -10.30 7.24 6.72
CA PRO A 93 -10.01 5.96 7.36
C PRO A 93 -8.85 5.25 6.65
N MET A 94 -7.92 4.69 7.43
CA MET A 94 -6.74 4.04 6.88
C MET A 94 -6.44 2.72 7.57
N GLU A 95 -6.23 1.68 6.77
CA GLU A 95 -5.79 0.37 7.21
C GLU A 95 -4.40 0.06 6.63
N ILE A 96 -3.42 -0.19 7.47
CA ILE A 96 -2.05 -0.43 7.05
C ILE A 96 -1.59 -1.81 7.55
N ILE A 97 -1.17 -2.65 6.61
CA ILE A 97 -0.61 -3.99 6.87
C ILE A 97 0.89 -3.90 6.65
N LEU A 98 1.66 -4.11 7.71
CA LEU A 98 3.12 -4.05 7.68
C LEU A 98 3.74 -5.38 8.09
N ARG A 99 4.96 -5.63 7.63
CA ARG A 99 5.75 -6.78 8.06
C ARG A 99 6.96 -6.39 8.93
N GLY A 100 7.52 -5.22 8.68
CA GLY A 100 8.78 -4.79 9.30
C GLY A 100 8.69 -3.39 9.89
N ILE A 101 9.57 -2.49 9.47
CA ILE A 101 9.75 -1.16 10.05
C ILE A 101 8.48 -0.30 9.93
N CYS A 102 8.02 0.21 11.07
CA CYS A 102 6.97 1.21 11.15
C CYS A 102 7.45 2.40 11.97
N ARG A 103 7.49 3.60 11.37
CA ARG A 103 7.75 4.87 12.06
C ARG A 103 6.49 5.70 12.26
N LEU A 104 5.35 5.21 11.80
CA LEU A 104 4.05 5.83 12.03
C LEU A 104 3.51 5.37 13.37
N LEU A 105 2.96 6.30 14.16
CA LEU A 105 2.22 6.02 15.38
C LEU A 105 0.73 6.10 15.05
N GLN A 106 -0.01 5.02 15.33
CA GLN A 106 -1.46 4.96 15.15
C GLN A 106 -2.20 5.45 16.40
N GLY A 107 -3.47 5.84 16.23
CA GLY A 107 -4.40 6.10 17.32
C GLY A 107 -4.04 7.32 18.20
N VAL A 108 -3.13 8.19 17.76
CA VAL A 108 -2.75 9.39 18.51
C VAL A 108 -3.83 10.45 18.35
N PRO A 109 -4.44 10.94 19.46
CA PRO A 109 -5.46 11.98 19.42
C PRO A 109 -5.02 13.24 18.67
N GLY A 110 -5.86 13.71 17.74
CA GLY A 110 -5.60 14.88 16.90
C GLY A 110 -4.56 14.65 15.79
N GLN A 111 -4.04 13.45 15.61
CA GLN A 111 -3.00 13.17 14.62
C GLN A 111 -3.28 11.94 13.76
N SER A 112 -3.60 10.81 14.36
CA SER A 112 -3.72 9.52 13.62
C SER A 112 -4.88 8.66 14.10
N GLU A 113 -5.96 9.30 14.53
CA GLU A 113 -7.14 8.64 15.11
C GLU A 113 -7.84 7.70 14.13
N THR A 114 -7.75 7.98 12.83
CA THR A 114 -8.37 7.18 11.78
C THR A 114 -7.42 6.17 11.16
N ILE A 115 -6.20 6.03 11.69
CA ILE A 115 -5.20 5.12 11.18
C ILE A 115 -5.12 3.88 12.07
N SER A 116 -5.28 2.71 11.46
CA SER A 116 -5.04 1.41 12.07
C SER A 116 -3.84 0.74 11.41
N VAL A 117 -2.89 0.26 12.22
CA VAL A 117 -1.68 -0.41 11.72
C VAL A 117 -1.59 -1.80 12.34
N ARG A 118 -1.49 -2.81 11.48
CA ARG A 118 -1.28 -4.19 11.91
C ARG A 118 -0.06 -4.81 11.27
N SER A 119 0.59 -5.72 12.00
CA SER A 119 1.68 -6.54 11.48
C SER A 119 1.24 -7.99 11.39
N ILE A 120 1.53 -8.62 10.26
CA ILE A 120 1.34 -10.06 10.08
C ILE A 120 2.70 -10.68 9.77
N ILE A 121 3.20 -11.49 10.72
CA ILE A 121 4.41 -12.29 10.55
C ILE A 121 4.01 -13.73 10.81
N ASP A 122 4.16 -14.58 9.79
CA ASP A 122 3.75 -15.97 9.86
C ASP A 122 4.77 -16.86 9.14
N ARG A 123 4.35 -18.04 8.67
CA ARG A 123 5.20 -19.07 8.07
C ARG A 123 5.95 -18.56 6.82
N TYR A 124 5.26 -17.81 5.96
CA TYR A 124 5.82 -17.30 4.72
C TYR A 124 6.19 -15.83 4.86
N LEU A 125 7.31 -15.46 4.20
CA LEU A 125 7.70 -14.08 4.08
C LEU A 125 6.92 -13.45 2.94
N GLU A 126 5.88 -12.70 3.27
CA GLU A 126 5.08 -11.97 2.29
C GLU A 126 5.80 -10.68 1.89
N HIS A 127 6.08 -10.54 0.60
CA HIS A 127 6.80 -9.40 0.06
C HIS A 127 5.98 -8.48 -0.86
N PRO A 128 4.75 -8.79 -1.23
CA PRO A 128 3.95 -7.91 -2.08
C PRO A 128 3.71 -6.55 -1.43
N ARG A 129 3.68 -5.49 -2.25
CA ARG A 129 3.20 -4.16 -1.86
C ARG A 129 1.99 -3.83 -2.69
N ILE A 130 0.90 -3.50 -2.00
CA ILE A 130 -0.38 -3.16 -2.59
C ILE A 130 -0.81 -1.82 -2.00
N TYR A 131 -1.17 -0.88 -2.86
CA TYR A 131 -1.74 0.39 -2.44
C TYR A 131 -3.15 0.49 -3.01
N ARG A 132 -4.13 0.69 -2.14
CA ARG A 132 -5.53 0.89 -2.50
C ARG A 132 -6.01 2.23 -2.00
N PHE A 133 -6.59 3.02 -2.89
CA PHE A 133 -7.24 4.29 -2.62
C PHE A 133 -8.70 4.17 -3.06
N HIS A 134 -9.63 4.52 -2.18
CA HIS A 134 -11.07 4.33 -2.42
C HIS A 134 -11.59 5.19 -3.58
N SER A 135 -11.05 6.40 -3.71
CA SER A 135 -11.26 7.29 -4.87
C SER A 135 -12.73 7.54 -5.22
N GLY A 136 -13.56 7.79 -4.20
CA GLY A 136 -14.98 8.02 -4.38
C GLY A 136 -15.79 6.79 -4.82
N GLY A 137 -15.23 5.58 -4.64
CA GLY A 137 -15.84 4.30 -5.04
C GLY A 137 -15.24 3.65 -6.28
N GLU A 138 -14.25 4.30 -6.94
CA GLU A 138 -13.60 3.73 -8.13
C GLU A 138 -12.52 2.69 -7.82
N ASP A 139 -12.05 2.59 -6.59
CA ASP A 139 -10.94 1.73 -6.14
C ASP A 139 -9.73 1.79 -7.06
N ARG A 140 -8.85 2.75 -6.84
CA ARG A 140 -7.55 2.83 -7.52
C ARG A 140 -6.54 1.97 -6.79
N MET A 141 -6.12 0.89 -7.44
CA MET A 141 -5.17 -0.06 -6.88
C MET A 141 -3.87 -0.09 -7.66
N TYR A 142 -2.77 -0.28 -6.91
CA TYR A 142 -1.43 -0.40 -7.47
C TYR A 142 -0.72 -1.61 -6.87
N LEU A 143 -0.03 -2.39 -7.70
CA LEU A 143 1.05 -3.27 -7.28
C LEU A 143 2.38 -2.54 -7.40
N ALA A 144 3.25 -2.65 -6.40
CA ALA A 144 4.47 -1.87 -6.38
C ALA A 144 5.69 -2.66 -5.91
N SER A 145 6.86 -2.28 -6.41
CA SER A 145 8.14 -2.75 -5.91
C SER A 145 8.61 -1.95 -4.67
N ALA A 146 8.10 -0.73 -4.49
CA ALA A 146 8.54 0.19 -3.46
C ALA A 146 7.91 -0.05 -2.10
N ASP A 147 8.74 -0.06 -1.06
CA ASP A 147 8.29 0.31 0.29
C ASP A 147 8.28 1.84 0.44
N TRP A 148 7.55 2.35 1.43
CA TRP A 148 7.56 3.79 1.71
C TRP A 148 8.75 4.17 2.58
N MET A 149 9.94 3.92 2.05
CA MET A 149 11.24 4.25 2.62
C MET A 149 11.94 5.34 1.79
N LYS A 150 12.73 6.17 2.44
CA LYS A 150 13.49 7.23 1.76
C LYS A 150 14.34 6.69 0.59
N ARG A 151 15.00 5.54 0.80
CA ARG A 151 15.84 4.91 -0.24
C ARG A 151 15.03 4.49 -1.47
N ASN A 152 13.84 3.89 -1.27
CA ASN A 152 12.96 3.45 -2.36
C ASN A 152 12.39 4.66 -3.13
N LEU A 153 11.89 5.66 -2.41
CA LEU A 153 11.18 6.79 -3.02
C LEU A 153 12.10 7.89 -3.58
N SER A 154 13.44 7.85 -3.32
CA SER A 154 14.35 8.93 -3.71
C SER A 154 15.65 8.50 -4.36
N ARG A 155 16.02 7.22 -4.32
CA ARG A 155 17.35 6.77 -4.75
C ARG A 155 17.34 5.53 -5.64
N ARG A 156 16.30 4.71 -5.57
CA ARG A 156 16.12 3.50 -6.37
C ARG A 156 15.19 3.77 -7.52
N VAL A 157 15.33 2.98 -8.57
CA VAL A 157 14.29 2.86 -9.58
C VAL A 157 13.27 1.86 -9.07
N GLU A 158 12.08 2.35 -8.81
CA GLU A 158 10.96 1.55 -8.31
C GLU A 158 9.71 1.94 -9.09
N VAL A 159 8.79 1.01 -9.25
CA VAL A 159 7.54 1.25 -9.98
C VAL A 159 6.32 0.89 -9.15
N ALA A 160 5.26 1.65 -9.32
CA ALA A 160 3.91 1.28 -8.91
C ALA A 160 3.04 1.22 -10.17
N ILE A 161 2.50 0.03 -10.42
CA ILE A 161 1.74 -0.31 -11.62
C ILE A 161 0.25 -0.24 -11.27
N PRO A 162 -0.54 0.62 -11.94
CA PRO A 162 -1.98 0.65 -11.71
C PRO A 162 -2.63 -0.64 -12.22
N VAL A 163 -3.54 -1.16 -11.44
CA VAL A 163 -4.33 -2.34 -11.81
C VAL A 163 -5.63 -1.85 -12.43
N TYR A 164 -5.81 -2.10 -13.73
CA TYR A 164 -7.01 -1.67 -14.45
C TYR A 164 -8.09 -2.74 -14.54
N ASP A 165 -7.68 -4.01 -14.63
CA ASP A 165 -8.60 -5.13 -14.74
C ASP A 165 -9.49 -5.24 -13.49
N PRO A 166 -10.83 -5.20 -13.63
CA PRO A 166 -11.73 -5.25 -12.48
C PRO A 166 -11.68 -6.58 -11.72
N GLU A 167 -11.40 -7.68 -12.42
CA GLU A 167 -11.29 -9.01 -11.80
C GLU A 167 -10.03 -9.09 -10.92
N VAL A 168 -8.89 -8.60 -11.45
CA VAL A 168 -7.63 -8.54 -10.69
C VAL A 168 -7.78 -7.59 -9.49
N LYS A 169 -8.45 -6.44 -9.65
CA LYS A 169 -8.77 -5.55 -8.52
C LYS A 169 -9.55 -6.28 -7.43
N ARG A 170 -10.59 -7.04 -7.82
CA ARG A 170 -11.43 -7.79 -6.89
C ARG A 170 -10.63 -8.86 -6.13
N GLN A 171 -9.73 -9.57 -6.82
CA GLN A 171 -8.83 -10.54 -6.19
C GLN A 171 -7.89 -9.88 -5.20
N LEU A 172 -7.25 -8.77 -5.57
CA LEU A 172 -6.36 -8.03 -4.66
C LEU A 172 -7.11 -7.45 -3.46
N ALA A 173 -8.31 -6.91 -3.67
CA ALA A 173 -9.16 -6.44 -2.57
C ALA A 173 -9.47 -7.57 -1.60
N LYS A 174 -9.88 -8.74 -2.10
CA LYS A 174 -10.15 -9.92 -1.26
C LYS A 174 -8.92 -10.40 -0.49
N LEU A 175 -7.73 -10.37 -1.10
CA LEU A 175 -6.48 -10.68 -0.40
C LEU A 175 -6.22 -9.71 0.76
N LEU A 176 -6.43 -8.42 0.56
CA LEU A 176 -6.32 -7.41 1.62
C LEU A 176 -7.36 -7.65 2.72
N ASP A 177 -8.62 -7.91 2.36
CA ASP A 177 -9.71 -8.16 3.31
C ASP A 177 -9.42 -9.38 4.18
N ILE A 178 -8.91 -10.48 3.59
CA ILE A 178 -8.48 -11.67 4.35
C ILE A 178 -7.37 -11.33 5.34
N GLN A 179 -6.40 -10.52 4.96
CA GLN A 179 -5.33 -10.08 5.87
C GLN A 179 -5.85 -9.15 6.97
N LEU A 180 -6.79 -8.27 6.63
CA LEU A 180 -7.45 -7.39 7.60
C LEU A 180 -8.34 -8.18 8.58
N ALA A 181 -8.85 -9.31 8.19
CA ALA A 181 -9.63 -10.21 9.06
C ALA A 181 -8.78 -11.20 9.88
N ASP A 182 -7.44 -11.25 9.69
CA ASP A 182 -6.58 -12.16 10.45
C ASP A 182 -6.64 -11.87 11.95
N ASN A 183 -7.22 -12.80 12.72
CA ASN A 183 -7.31 -12.75 14.16
C ASN A 183 -6.43 -13.80 14.86
N GLN A 184 -5.52 -14.45 14.12
CA GLN A 184 -4.62 -15.48 14.66
C GLN A 184 -3.16 -15.04 14.67
N LYS A 185 -2.69 -14.31 13.67
CA LYS A 185 -1.30 -13.88 13.51
C LYS A 185 -1.11 -12.37 13.50
N ALA A 186 -2.16 -11.62 13.16
CA ALA A 186 -2.10 -10.17 13.17
C ALA A 186 -1.85 -9.62 14.58
N ARG A 187 -0.99 -8.60 14.65
CA ARG A 187 -0.70 -7.81 15.85
C ARG A 187 -0.98 -6.34 15.58
N SER A 188 -1.55 -5.65 16.54
CA SER A 188 -1.59 -4.18 16.52
C SER A 188 -0.18 -3.62 16.71
N ILE A 189 0.16 -2.54 16.03
CA ILE A 189 1.46 -1.87 16.20
C ILE A 189 1.28 -0.68 17.14
N GLU A 190 1.61 -0.88 18.41
CA GLU A 190 1.39 0.10 19.47
C GLU A 190 2.62 0.98 19.73
N ALA A 191 2.39 2.21 20.14
CA ALA A 191 3.44 3.18 20.44
C ALA A 191 4.34 2.76 21.62
N ASP A 192 3.81 1.97 22.55
CA ASP A 192 4.54 1.43 23.71
C ASP A 192 5.32 0.15 23.41
N GLY A 193 5.20 -0.38 22.18
CA GLY A 193 5.89 -1.59 21.75
C GLY A 193 5.28 -2.91 22.24
N THR A 194 4.14 -2.90 22.92
CA THR A 194 3.46 -4.12 23.41
C THR A 194 2.98 -5.02 22.27
N ASN A 195 2.55 -4.42 21.18
CA ASN A 195 2.14 -5.08 19.94
C ASN A 195 1.28 -6.34 20.18
N PRO A 196 0.11 -6.21 20.83
CA PRO A 196 -0.72 -7.35 21.19
C PRO A 196 -1.27 -8.05 19.94
N TYR A 197 -1.54 -9.34 20.06
CA TYR A 197 -2.30 -10.06 19.04
C TYR A 197 -3.70 -9.48 18.92
N LEU A 198 -4.14 -9.25 17.69
CA LEU A 198 -5.53 -8.92 17.40
C LEU A 198 -6.37 -10.19 17.59
N ARG A 199 -7.30 -10.14 18.54
CA ARG A 199 -8.25 -11.20 18.82
C ARG A 199 -9.66 -10.62 18.85
N ASN A 200 -10.61 -11.38 18.35
CA ASN A 200 -12.03 -11.07 18.41
C ASN A 200 -12.80 -12.37 18.62
N ASP A 201 -14.12 -12.28 18.78
CA ASP A 201 -15.00 -13.42 19.00
C ASP A 201 -15.46 -14.11 17.69
N GLU A 202 -14.91 -13.69 16.55
CA GLU A 202 -15.18 -14.29 15.25
C GLU A 202 -14.44 -15.62 15.09
N ALA A 203 -14.85 -16.40 14.08
CA ALA A 203 -14.19 -17.65 13.73
C ALA A 203 -12.69 -17.44 13.50
N PRO A 204 -11.82 -18.35 13.98
CA PRO A 204 -10.38 -18.23 13.80
C PRO A 204 -10.00 -18.14 12.33
N LEU A 205 -9.37 -17.02 11.93
CA LEU A 205 -8.88 -16.77 10.59
C LEU A 205 -7.39 -16.49 10.62
N ARG A 206 -6.60 -17.36 9.96
CA ARG A 206 -5.17 -17.20 9.71
C ARG A 206 -4.96 -16.95 8.23
N ALA A 207 -4.63 -15.73 7.84
CA ALA A 207 -4.60 -15.28 6.45
C ALA A 207 -3.78 -16.20 5.53
N GLN A 208 -2.55 -16.56 5.93
CA GLN A 208 -1.69 -17.43 5.13
C GLN A 208 -2.22 -18.87 4.95
N ALA A 209 -3.07 -19.36 5.86
CA ALA A 209 -3.71 -20.65 5.68
C ALA A 209 -4.82 -20.55 4.63
N VAL A 210 -5.59 -19.46 4.66
CA VAL A 210 -6.67 -19.21 3.69
C VAL A 210 -6.10 -18.99 2.27
N PHE A 211 -4.98 -18.30 2.13
CA PHE A 211 -4.34 -18.07 0.82
C PHE A 211 -3.92 -19.35 0.11
N ARG A 212 -3.62 -20.40 0.83
CA ARG A 212 -3.29 -21.70 0.22
C ARG A 212 -4.46 -22.30 -0.56
N ASP A 213 -5.67 -22.01 -0.12
CA ASP A 213 -6.91 -22.58 -0.65
C ASP A 213 -7.65 -21.58 -1.57
N PHE A 214 -7.00 -20.44 -1.89
CA PHE A 214 -7.47 -19.37 -2.76
C PHE A 214 -6.84 -19.48 -4.17
#